data_aca09bc4079dc9ea1c698ee59b84c473
#
_entry.id   aca09bc4079dc9ea1c698ee59b84c473
#
_cell.length_a   1.000
_cell.length_b   1.000
_cell.length_c   1.000
_cell.angle_alpha   90.00
_cell.angle_beta   90.00
_cell.angle_gamma   90.00
#
_symmetry.space_group_name_H-M   'P 1'
#
loop_
_entity.id
_entity.type
_entity.pdbx_description
1 polymer ?
#
loop_
_entity_poly.entity_id
_entity_poly.type
_entity_poly.pdbx_seq_one_letter_code
_entity_poly.pdbx_strand_id
1 'polypeptide(L)'
;MKNRIDILRKRLELSNITSMIITNEKNIYYLTGIDVKGILLITLRDNIFLTFERYVSHVQNILTIDTRVIVLSIEKCRDFKEFLEEERKHR
;
A
#
# COMPACT_ATOMS: atom_id res chain seq x y z
N MET A 1 -19.21 -6.69 -0.84
CA MET A 1 -18.15 -7.60 -0.38
C MET A 1 -17.03 -6.79 0.28
N LYS A 2 -16.62 -7.19 1.46
CA LYS A 2 -15.52 -6.47 2.14
C LYS A 2 -14.20 -6.71 1.41
N ASN A 3 -13.48 -5.63 1.15
CA ASN A 3 -12.15 -5.67 0.58
C ASN A 3 -11.19 -6.41 1.53
N ARG A 4 -10.31 -7.24 0.98
CA ARG A 4 -9.30 -7.97 1.77
C ARG A 4 -8.38 -7.05 2.57
N ILE A 5 -8.07 -5.89 1.99
CA ILE A 5 -7.26 -4.87 2.67
C ILE A 5 -8.00 -4.31 3.89
N ASP A 6 -9.29 -4.09 3.78
CA ASP A 6 -10.09 -3.60 4.92
C ASP A 6 -10.12 -4.60 6.07
N ILE A 7 -10.20 -5.88 5.75
CA ILE A 7 -10.13 -6.95 6.76
C ILE A 7 -8.77 -6.92 7.47
N LEU A 8 -7.70 -6.79 6.71
CA LEU A 8 -6.35 -6.74 7.25
C LEU A 8 -6.16 -5.49 8.12
N ARG A 9 -6.66 -4.34 7.64
CA ARG A 9 -6.59 -3.09 8.42
C ARG A 9 -7.30 -3.22 9.76
N LYS A 10 -8.44 -3.87 9.79
CA LYS A 10 -9.17 -4.09 11.03
C LYS A 10 -8.35 -4.92 12.02
N ARG A 11 -7.62 -5.92 11.52
CA ARG A 11 -6.71 -6.69 12.37
C ARG A 11 -5.57 -5.85 12.91
N LEU A 12 -5.03 -4.92 12.10
CA LEU A 12 -4.02 -3.99 12.55
C LEU A 12 -4.53 -3.12 13.70
N GLU A 13 -5.73 -2.60 13.57
CA GLU A 13 -6.37 -1.79 14.62
C GLU A 13 -6.51 -2.58 15.93
N LEU A 14 -7.01 -3.81 15.83
CA LEU A 14 -7.23 -4.66 17.00
C LEU A 14 -5.93 -5.08 17.68
N SER A 15 -4.83 -5.11 16.93
CA SER A 15 -3.51 -5.48 17.46
C SER A 15 -2.66 -4.29 17.88
N ASN A 16 -3.21 -3.07 17.83
CA ASN A 16 -2.49 -1.81 18.10
C ASN A 16 -1.28 -1.59 17.19
N ILE A 17 -1.34 -2.15 15.98
CA ILE A 17 -0.32 -1.95 14.94
C ILE A 17 -0.80 -0.82 14.04
N THR A 18 0.07 0.16 13.75
CA THR A 18 -0.31 1.35 12.97
C THR A 18 -0.01 1.23 11.49
N SER A 19 0.89 0.33 11.11
CA SER A 19 1.21 0.12 9.69
C SER A 19 1.79 -1.27 9.47
N MET A 20 1.71 -1.73 8.23
CA MET A 20 2.27 -3.01 7.82
C MET A 20 2.90 -2.84 6.44
N ILE A 21 4.11 -3.36 6.26
CA ILE A 21 4.81 -3.37 4.98
C ILE A 21 4.77 -4.79 4.43
N ILE A 22 4.28 -4.94 3.20
CA ILE A 22 4.19 -6.22 2.53
C ILE A 22 5.09 -6.18 1.31
N THR A 23 6.05 -7.09 1.24
CA THR A 23 7.02 -7.17 0.15
C THR A 23 6.86 -8.43 -0.70
N ASN A 24 6.12 -9.41 -0.22
CA ASN A 24 5.91 -10.66 -0.94
C ASN A 24 4.95 -10.44 -2.11
N GLU A 25 5.41 -10.74 -3.32
CA GLU A 25 4.65 -10.49 -4.55
C GLU A 25 3.32 -11.24 -4.57
N LYS A 26 3.28 -12.47 -4.06
CA LYS A 26 2.05 -13.27 -4.04
C LYS A 26 1.01 -12.66 -3.10
N ASN A 27 1.46 -12.16 -1.95
CA ASN A 27 0.56 -11.50 -1.00
C ASN A 27 0.04 -10.17 -1.54
N ILE A 28 0.89 -9.42 -2.21
CA ILE A 28 0.48 -8.16 -2.86
C ILE A 28 -0.58 -8.47 -3.93
N TYR A 29 -0.33 -9.45 -4.77
CA TYR A 29 -1.29 -9.86 -5.79
C TYR A 29 -2.62 -10.31 -5.17
N TYR A 30 -2.55 -11.10 -4.12
CA TYR A 30 -3.75 -11.58 -3.42
C TYR A 30 -4.59 -10.43 -2.87
N LEU A 31 -3.94 -9.40 -2.34
CA LEU A 31 -4.64 -8.28 -1.72
C LEU A 31 -5.13 -7.24 -2.73
N THR A 32 -4.42 -7.02 -3.82
CA THR A 32 -4.65 -5.87 -4.70
C THR A 32 -4.83 -6.23 -6.16
N GLY A 33 -4.42 -7.41 -6.59
CA GLY A 33 -4.36 -7.78 -8.01
C GLY A 33 -3.13 -7.23 -8.73
N ILE A 34 -2.22 -6.56 -8.03
CA ILE A 34 -1.02 -5.98 -8.64
C ILE A 34 -0.01 -7.08 -8.94
N ASP A 35 0.46 -7.12 -10.17
CA ASP A 35 1.33 -8.18 -10.70
C ASP A 35 2.77 -7.73 -10.99
N VAL A 36 3.18 -6.59 -10.47
CA VAL A 36 4.54 -6.08 -10.66
C VAL A 36 5.26 -5.97 -9.31
N LYS A 37 6.57 -5.89 -9.37
CA LYS A 37 7.39 -5.74 -8.16
C LYS A 37 7.16 -4.40 -7.49
N GLY A 38 7.09 -4.43 -6.16
CA GLY A 38 6.92 -3.22 -5.38
C GLY A 38 6.73 -3.53 -3.92
N ILE A 39 6.40 -2.49 -3.17
CA ILE A 39 6.19 -2.57 -1.74
C ILE A 39 4.79 -2.04 -1.44
N LEU A 40 3.97 -2.82 -0.77
CA LEU A 40 2.64 -2.40 -0.33
C LEU A 40 2.71 -1.99 1.14
N LEU A 41 2.35 -0.74 1.40
CA LEU A 41 2.27 -0.19 2.74
C LEU A 41 0.80 0.02 3.09
N ILE A 42 0.36 -0.62 4.16
CA ILE A 42 -1.00 -0.46 4.68
C ILE A 42 -0.92 0.26 6.01
N THR A 43 -1.53 1.43 6.08
CA THR A 43 -1.65 2.19 7.32
C THR A 43 -3.11 2.15 7.80
N LEU A 44 -3.39 2.76 8.92
CA LEU A 44 -4.76 2.86 9.41
C LEU A 44 -5.65 3.72 8.52
N ARG A 45 -5.06 4.56 7.65
CA ARG A 45 -5.80 5.48 6.80
C ARG A 45 -5.62 5.23 5.31
N ASP A 46 -4.44 4.74 4.90
CA ASP A 46 -4.06 4.68 3.50
C ASP A 46 -3.53 3.32 3.09
N ASN A 47 -3.65 3.03 1.82
CA ASN A 47 -3.00 1.91 1.16
C ASN A 47 -2.06 2.50 0.11
N ILE A 48 -0.78 2.23 0.21
CA ILE A 48 0.21 2.83 -0.68
C ILE A 48 1.03 1.74 -1.33
N PHE A 49 1.14 1.77 -2.65
CA PHE A 49 1.99 0.86 -3.40
C PHE A 49 3.14 1.64 -4.03
N LEU A 50 4.36 1.30 -3.64
CA LEU A 50 5.59 1.86 -4.18
C LEU A 50 6.14 0.93 -5.25
N THR A 51 6.33 1.45 -6.45
CA THR A 51 6.87 0.68 -7.57
C THR A 51 7.77 1.56 -8.43
N PHE A 52 8.40 0.97 -9.44
CA PHE A 52 9.20 1.72 -10.39
C PHE A 52 8.32 2.60 -11.27
N GLU A 53 8.81 3.77 -11.64
CA GLU A 53 8.06 4.74 -12.45
C GLU A 53 7.46 4.10 -13.69
N ARG A 54 8.20 3.21 -14.35
CA ARG A 54 7.73 2.53 -15.57
C ARG A 54 6.49 1.67 -15.36
N TYR A 55 6.20 1.29 -14.11
CA TYR A 55 5.03 0.45 -13.80
C TYR A 55 3.84 1.23 -13.26
N VAL A 56 4.02 2.51 -12.96
CA VAL A 56 2.96 3.30 -12.29
C VAL A 56 1.67 3.31 -13.11
N SER A 57 1.74 3.62 -14.40
CA SER A 57 0.55 3.64 -15.26
C SER A 57 -0.11 2.27 -15.35
N HIS A 58 0.69 1.22 -15.47
CA HIS A 58 0.18 -0.15 -15.54
C HIS A 58 -0.59 -0.52 -14.26
N VAL A 59 -0.02 -0.19 -13.11
CA VAL A 59 -0.67 -0.47 -11.83
C VAL A 59 -1.96 0.33 -11.67
N GLN A 60 -1.96 1.59 -12.05
CA GLN A 60 -3.16 2.43 -12.00
C GLN A 60 -4.28 1.86 -12.86
N ASN A 61 -3.94 1.25 -14.00
CA ASN A 61 -4.93 0.62 -14.87
C ASN A 61 -5.48 -0.70 -14.31
N ILE A 62 -4.69 -1.42 -13.52
CA ILE A 62 -5.12 -2.67 -12.89
C ILE A 62 -6.06 -2.40 -11.71
N LEU A 63 -5.77 -1.36 -10.93
CA LEU A 63 -6.49 -1.09 -9.69
C LEU A 63 -7.94 -0.73 -9.97
N THR A 64 -8.83 -1.35 -9.21
CA THR A 64 -10.24 -1.02 -9.24
C THR A 64 -10.53 0.09 -8.23
N ILE A 65 -11.69 0.73 -8.39
CA ILE A 65 -12.14 1.77 -7.47
C ILE A 65 -12.20 1.27 -6.02
N ASP A 66 -12.47 -0.02 -5.85
CA ASP A 66 -12.66 -0.59 -4.52
C ASP A 66 -11.37 -0.77 -3.72
N THR A 67 -10.23 -0.77 -4.37
CA THR A 67 -8.95 -1.00 -3.67
C THR A 67 -8.37 0.26 -3.03
N ARG A 68 -8.68 1.43 -3.57
CA ARG A 68 -8.23 2.73 -3.02
C ARG A 68 -6.74 2.79 -2.72
N VAL A 69 -5.93 2.25 -3.62
CA VAL A 69 -4.49 2.23 -3.45
C VAL A 69 -3.87 3.45 -4.12
N ILE A 70 -3.02 4.15 -3.38
CA ILE A 70 -2.23 5.26 -3.90
C ILE A 70 -0.95 4.67 -4.47
N VAL A 71 -0.68 4.93 -5.75
CA VAL A 71 0.51 4.41 -6.42
C VAL A 71 1.57 5.49 -6.46
N LEU A 72 2.75 5.19 -5.92
CA LEU A 72 3.87 6.12 -5.90
C LEU A 72 5.09 5.52 -6.61
N SER A 73 5.86 6.39 -7.24
CA SER A 73 7.11 6.01 -7.90
C SER A 73 8.28 6.06 -6.91
N ILE A 74 9.06 4.99 -6.86
CA ILE A 74 10.26 4.94 -6.02
C ILE A 74 11.25 6.04 -6.43
N GLU A 75 11.38 6.30 -7.74
CA GLU A 75 12.32 7.29 -8.25
C GLU A 75 11.93 8.73 -7.88
N LYS A 76 10.64 8.98 -7.75
CA LYS A 76 10.11 10.31 -7.37
C LYS A 76 9.90 10.46 -5.88
N CYS A 77 10.00 9.38 -5.13
CA CYS A 77 9.65 9.37 -3.71
C CYS A 77 10.87 9.70 -2.86
N ARG A 78 11.34 10.95 -2.93
CA ARG A 78 12.33 11.46 -1.98
C ARG A 78 11.77 11.41 -0.56
N ASP A 79 10.45 11.43 -0.49
CA ASP A 79 9.71 11.70 0.73
C ASP A 79 9.14 10.44 1.37
N PHE A 80 9.55 9.24 0.89
CA PHE A 80 9.07 8.01 1.51
C PHE A 80 9.44 7.95 2.99
N LYS A 81 10.67 8.35 3.32
CA LYS A 81 11.09 8.45 4.71
C LYS A 81 10.29 9.49 5.47
N GLU A 82 10.07 10.65 4.84
CA GLU A 82 9.26 11.71 5.44
C GLU A 82 7.83 11.25 5.63
N PHE A 83 7.27 10.54 4.65
CA PHE A 83 5.93 10.00 4.75
C PHE A 83 5.82 9.04 5.95
N LEU A 84 6.77 8.12 6.11
CA LEU A 84 6.79 7.19 7.24
C LEU A 84 6.94 7.93 8.57
N GLU A 85 7.77 8.97 8.61
CA GLU A 85 7.95 9.79 9.80
C GLU A 85 6.68 10.54 10.16
N GLU A 86 5.97 11.09 9.17
CA GLU A 86 4.69 11.74 9.40
C GLU A 86 3.65 10.79 9.97
N GLU A 87 3.57 9.58 9.43
CA GLU A 87 2.66 8.57 9.94
C GLU A 87 2.97 8.23 11.41
N ARG A 88 4.24 8.24 11.79
CA ARG A 88 4.64 8.04 13.19
C ARG A 88 4.22 9.20 14.08
N LYS A 89 4.27 10.43 13.58
CA LYS A 89 3.91 11.63 14.37
C LYS A 89 2.42 11.71 14.66
N HIS A 90 1.59 11.02 13.88
CA HIS A 90 0.15 11.04 14.04
C HIS A 90 -0.38 9.96 15.01
N ARG A 91 0.49 9.38 15.76
CA ARG A 91 0.09 8.43 16.81
C ARG A 91 -0.34 9.13 18.07
#